data_c7302649c81189b3812456fd5f2a8568
#
_entry.id   c7302649c81189b3812456fd5f2a8568
#
_cell.length_a   1.000
_cell.length_b   1.000
_cell.length_c   1.000
_cell.angle_alpha   90.00
_cell.angle_beta   90.00
_cell.angle_gamma   90.00
#
_symmetry.space_group_name_H-M   'P 1'
#
loop_
_entity.id
_entity.type
_entity.pdbx_description
1 polymer ?
#
loop_
_entity_poly.entity_id
_entity_poly.type
_entity_poly.pdbx_seq_one_letter_code
_entity_poly.pdbx_strand_id
1 'polypeptide(L)'
;EGYIELDNLSESLLKERIDYLDIATEIVKAYNLKSRIKFATGSTLAEYVPETDTIFIRRSYPNVKEFLITILHEIKHALDARQLGIKKFMKKYTQAGTMATYRGLDPHDDNKWEKRAEKWAQREYKRIKNKFNL
;
A
#
# COMPACT_ATOMS: atom_id res chain seq x y z
N GLU A 1 24.96 14.70 26.52
CA GLU A 1 23.52 14.91 26.51
C GLU A 1 23.01 15.16 25.10
N GLY A 2 23.52 16.19 24.39
CA GLY A 2 23.16 16.39 22.97
C GLY A 2 23.61 15.22 22.10
N TYR A 3 24.70 14.58 22.50
CA TYR A 3 25.21 13.39 21.81
C TYR A 3 24.21 12.22 21.92
N ILE A 4 23.64 12.01 23.10
CA ILE A 4 22.66 10.96 23.31
C ILE A 4 21.40 11.22 22.52
N GLU A 5 20.95 12.47 22.46
CA GLU A 5 19.78 12.86 21.67
C GLU A 5 20.00 12.66 20.18
N LEU A 6 21.19 12.97 19.68
CA LEU A 6 21.54 12.73 18.27
C LEU A 6 21.55 11.25 17.94
N ASP A 7 22.09 10.41 18.83
CA ASP A 7 22.09 8.97 18.64
C ASP A 7 20.65 8.42 18.60
N ASN A 8 19.81 8.88 19.52
CA ASN A 8 18.40 8.47 19.55
C ASN A 8 17.66 8.90 18.29
N LEU A 9 17.91 10.11 17.80
CA LEU A 9 17.33 10.60 16.55
C LEU A 9 17.80 9.78 15.36
N SER A 10 19.10 9.46 15.29
CA SER A 10 19.68 8.67 14.21
C SER A 10 19.09 7.26 14.20
N GLU A 11 18.98 6.63 15.35
CA GLU A 11 18.37 5.30 15.46
C GLU A 11 16.90 5.34 15.04
N SER A 12 16.16 6.33 15.49
CA SER A 12 14.75 6.50 15.14
C SER A 12 14.57 6.68 13.64
N LEU A 13 15.38 7.53 13.01
CA LEU A 13 15.34 7.76 11.56
C LEU A 13 15.73 6.53 10.77
N LEU A 14 16.79 5.83 11.18
CA LEU A 14 17.22 4.59 10.55
C LEU A 14 16.16 3.51 10.70
N LYS A 15 15.56 3.41 11.88
CA LYS A 15 14.50 2.47 12.16
C LYS A 15 13.29 2.71 11.26
N GLU A 16 12.86 3.96 11.10
CA GLU A 16 11.77 4.31 10.21
C GLU A 16 12.07 3.89 8.77
N ARG A 17 13.28 4.15 8.27
CA ARG A 17 13.67 3.82 6.91
C ARG A 17 13.72 2.32 6.64
N ILE A 18 14.21 1.56 7.62
CA ILE A 18 14.33 0.11 7.51
C ILE A 18 12.97 -0.55 7.71
N ASP A 19 12.24 -0.07 8.70
CA ASP A 19 11.02 -0.70 9.17
C ASP A 19 9.87 -0.62 8.17
N TYR A 20 9.77 0.41 7.32
CA TYR A 20 8.68 0.49 6.34
C TYR A 20 8.69 -0.71 5.41
N LEU A 21 9.84 -1.10 4.89
CA LEU A 21 9.93 -2.26 4.01
C LEU A 21 9.65 -3.55 4.78
N ASP A 22 10.25 -3.70 5.94
CA ASP A 22 10.08 -4.89 6.78
C ASP A 22 8.65 -5.03 7.28
N ILE A 23 8.05 -3.95 7.76
CA ILE A 23 6.67 -3.95 8.25
C ILE A 23 5.72 -4.26 7.09
N ALA A 24 5.90 -3.63 5.93
CA ALA A 24 5.07 -3.91 4.77
C ALA A 24 5.15 -5.38 4.36
N THR A 25 6.35 -5.96 4.39
CA THR A 25 6.55 -7.38 4.08
C THR A 25 5.79 -8.26 5.06
N GLU A 26 5.85 -7.96 6.36
CA GLU A 26 5.14 -8.73 7.38
C GLU A 26 3.62 -8.58 7.26
N ILE A 27 3.14 -7.39 6.91
CA ILE A 27 1.70 -7.16 6.70
C ILE A 27 1.21 -7.98 5.49
N VAL A 28 1.96 -7.98 4.40
CA VAL A 28 1.63 -8.77 3.21
C VAL A 28 1.53 -10.25 3.56
N LYS A 29 2.48 -10.77 4.35
CA LYS A 29 2.46 -12.15 4.83
C LYS A 29 1.24 -12.43 5.70
N ALA A 30 0.81 -11.47 6.50
CA ALA A 30 -0.36 -11.62 7.38
C ALA A 30 -1.65 -11.86 6.57
N TYR A 31 -1.70 -11.43 5.32
CA TYR A 31 -2.83 -11.69 4.41
C TYR A 31 -2.58 -12.89 3.49
N ASN A 32 -1.56 -13.70 3.78
CA ASN A 32 -1.20 -14.88 2.98
C ASN A 32 -0.88 -14.56 1.52
N LEU A 33 -0.35 -13.37 1.29
CA LEU A 33 0.10 -12.95 -0.03
C LEU A 33 1.59 -13.22 -0.20
N LYS A 34 1.99 -13.47 -1.44
CA LYS A 34 3.40 -13.65 -1.83
C LYS A 34 3.90 -12.48 -2.66
N SER A 35 3.17 -11.39 -2.69
CA SER A 35 3.52 -10.20 -3.44
C SER A 35 4.87 -9.65 -2.97
N ARG A 36 5.67 -9.21 -3.92
CA ARG A 36 6.96 -8.57 -3.62
C ARG A 36 6.73 -7.14 -3.15
N ILE A 37 7.58 -6.69 -2.25
CA ILE A 37 7.58 -5.31 -1.78
C ILE A 37 8.88 -4.66 -2.21
N LYS A 38 8.76 -3.50 -2.86
CA LYS A 38 9.93 -2.71 -3.30
C LYS A 38 9.66 -1.23 -3.06
N PHE A 39 10.74 -0.47 -2.88
CA PHE A 39 10.62 0.98 -2.86
C PHE A 39 10.39 1.50 -4.28
N ALA A 40 9.44 2.43 -4.42
CA ALA A 40 9.24 3.15 -5.67
C ALA A 40 10.45 4.04 -5.95
N THR A 41 10.71 4.29 -7.23
CA THR A 41 11.80 5.19 -7.66
C THR A 41 11.25 6.61 -7.83
N GLY A 42 12.08 7.59 -7.45
CA GLY A 42 11.71 9.00 -7.58
C GLY A 42 10.55 9.39 -6.67
N SER A 43 9.64 10.20 -7.20
CA SER A 43 8.47 10.71 -6.46
C SER A 43 7.21 9.86 -6.70
N THR A 44 7.37 8.63 -7.17
CA THR A 44 6.25 7.76 -7.48
C THR A 44 5.48 7.40 -6.23
N LEU A 45 4.16 7.48 -6.33
CA LEU A 45 3.26 7.05 -5.26
C LEU A 45 3.29 5.53 -5.13
N ALA A 46 2.82 5.02 -3.99
CA ALA A 46 2.65 3.59 -3.81
C ALA A 46 1.68 3.04 -4.86
N GLU A 47 2.00 1.86 -5.40
CA GLU A 47 1.13 1.21 -6.37
C GLU A 47 1.34 -0.30 -6.36
N TYR A 48 0.29 -1.02 -6.74
CA TYR A 48 0.38 -2.45 -7.01
C TYR A 48 0.45 -2.69 -8.51
N VAL A 49 1.44 -3.47 -8.95
CA VAL A 49 1.63 -3.84 -10.36
C VAL A 49 1.25 -5.32 -10.51
N PRO A 50 0.06 -5.61 -11.06
CA PRO A 50 -0.43 -7.01 -11.14
C PRO A 50 0.46 -7.93 -11.95
N GLU A 51 1.05 -7.45 -13.05
CA GLU A 51 1.84 -8.25 -13.98
C GLU A 51 3.05 -8.90 -13.30
N THR A 52 3.62 -8.23 -12.32
CA THR A 52 4.78 -8.72 -11.58
C THR A 52 4.46 -9.07 -10.13
N ASP A 53 3.19 -8.93 -9.74
CA ASP A 53 2.73 -9.14 -8.37
C ASP A 53 3.63 -8.40 -7.38
N THR A 54 3.83 -7.12 -7.63
CA THR A 54 4.73 -6.27 -6.84
C THR A 54 4.00 -5.06 -6.31
N ILE A 55 4.20 -4.79 -5.02
CA ILE A 55 3.71 -3.57 -4.37
C ILE A 55 4.90 -2.63 -4.20
N PHE A 56 4.79 -1.44 -4.77
CA PHE A 56 5.78 -0.38 -4.59
C PHE A 56 5.32 0.53 -3.47
N ILE A 57 6.24 0.85 -2.56
CA ILE A 57 5.96 1.75 -1.43
C ILE A 57 6.89 2.96 -1.49
N ARG A 58 6.49 4.04 -0.85
CA ARG A 58 7.31 5.24 -0.74
C ARG A 58 8.38 5.02 0.33
N ARG A 59 9.48 5.74 0.20
CA ARG A 59 10.58 5.68 1.18
C ARG A 59 10.23 6.36 2.50
N SER A 60 9.28 7.29 2.49
CA SER A 60 8.86 8.01 3.68
C SER A 60 7.38 8.34 3.63
N TYR A 61 6.79 8.47 4.81
CA TYR A 61 5.37 8.81 5.00
C TYR A 61 5.26 9.85 6.12
N PRO A 62 4.24 10.72 6.07
CA PRO A 62 4.06 11.74 7.12
C PRO A 62 3.88 11.14 8.51
N ASN A 63 3.23 9.98 8.61
CA ASN A 63 2.97 9.29 9.87
C ASN A 63 2.63 7.83 9.61
N VAL A 64 2.53 7.05 10.69
CA VAL A 64 2.23 5.62 10.62
C VAL A 64 0.88 5.35 9.98
N LYS A 65 -0.12 6.18 10.29
CA LYS A 65 -1.47 6.00 9.75
C LYS A 65 -1.47 6.07 8.22
N GLU A 66 -0.80 7.08 7.64
CA GLU A 66 -0.72 7.22 6.20
C GLU A 66 0.00 6.02 5.56
N PHE A 67 1.08 5.55 6.19
CA PHE A 67 1.77 4.35 5.74
C PHE A 67 0.85 3.14 5.73
N LEU A 68 0.16 2.89 6.84
CA LEU A 68 -0.69 1.69 6.97
C LEU A 68 -1.85 1.72 5.99
N ILE A 69 -2.54 2.85 5.86
CA ILE A 69 -3.66 2.97 4.92
C ILE A 69 -3.16 2.77 3.50
N THR A 70 -2.03 3.36 3.15
CA THR A 70 -1.46 3.22 1.81
C THR A 70 -1.10 1.77 1.49
N ILE A 71 -0.38 1.09 2.40
CA ILE A 71 -0.01 -0.31 2.15
C ILE A 71 -1.24 -1.23 2.10
N LEU A 72 -2.20 -1.01 2.97
CA LEU A 72 -3.44 -1.79 2.97
C LEU A 72 -4.24 -1.59 1.69
N HIS A 73 -4.28 -0.37 1.17
CA HIS A 73 -4.93 -0.08 -0.11
C HIS A 73 -4.32 -0.94 -1.24
N GLU A 74 -3.00 -0.98 -1.33
CA GLU A 74 -2.32 -1.79 -2.36
C GLU A 74 -2.48 -3.29 -2.10
N ILE A 75 -2.49 -3.71 -0.84
CA ILE A 75 -2.76 -5.10 -0.48
C ILE A 75 -4.15 -5.53 -0.97
N LYS A 76 -5.15 -4.65 -0.86
CA LYS A 76 -6.50 -4.98 -1.34
C LYS A 76 -6.50 -5.25 -2.84
N HIS A 77 -5.76 -4.46 -3.63
CA HIS A 77 -5.60 -4.74 -5.05
C HIS A 77 -4.98 -6.12 -5.29
N ALA A 78 -3.95 -6.46 -4.53
CA ALA A 78 -3.33 -7.78 -4.64
C ALA A 78 -4.29 -8.91 -4.26
N LEU A 79 -5.12 -8.70 -3.24
CA LEU A 79 -6.16 -9.67 -2.84
C LEU A 79 -7.19 -9.84 -3.93
N ASP A 80 -7.66 -8.76 -4.53
CA ASP A 80 -8.63 -8.80 -5.63
C ASP A 80 -8.03 -9.49 -6.87
N ALA A 81 -6.77 -9.19 -7.18
CA ALA A 81 -6.06 -9.84 -8.28
C ALA A 81 -5.89 -11.35 -8.06
N ARG A 82 -5.59 -11.75 -6.82
CA ARG A 82 -5.47 -13.16 -6.46
C ARG A 82 -6.81 -13.88 -6.60
N GLN A 83 -7.87 -13.25 -6.13
CA GLN A 83 -9.21 -13.85 -6.18
C GLN A 83 -9.73 -14.02 -7.60
N LEU A 84 -9.55 -13.01 -8.43
CA LEU A 84 -10.06 -12.99 -9.81
C LEU A 84 -9.11 -13.62 -10.81
N GLY A 85 -7.82 -13.64 -10.51
CA GLY A 85 -6.76 -13.87 -11.48
C GLY A 85 -6.31 -12.55 -12.08
N ILE A 86 -5.03 -12.45 -12.41
CA ILE A 86 -4.41 -11.18 -12.83
C ILE A 86 -5.08 -10.61 -14.09
N LYS A 87 -5.28 -11.44 -15.11
CA LYS A 87 -5.87 -10.99 -16.37
C LYS A 87 -7.29 -10.46 -16.19
N LYS A 88 -8.10 -11.18 -15.43
CA LYS A 88 -9.49 -10.79 -15.18
C LYS A 88 -9.55 -9.52 -14.32
N PHE A 89 -8.69 -9.42 -13.32
CA PHE A 89 -8.60 -8.22 -12.49
C PHE A 89 -8.24 -7.00 -13.34
N MET A 90 -7.20 -7.11 -14.17
CA MET A 90 -6.77 -6.03 -15.05
C MET A 90 -7.88 -5.60 -16.01
N LYS A 91 -8.57 -6.57 -16.61
CA LYS A 91 -9.69 -6.28 -17.50
C LYS A 91 -10.80 -5.52 -16.78
N LYS A 92 -11.20 -6.00 -15.61
CA LYS A 92 -12.26 -5.34 -14.82
C LYS A 92 -11.84 -3.97 -14.31
N TYR A 93 -10.58 -3.82 -13.90
CA TYR A 93 -10.05 -2.54 -13.47
C TYR A 93 -10.08 -1.51 -14.63
N THR A 94 -9.62 -1.92 -15.80
CA THR A 94 -9.64 -1.07 -17.00
C THR A 94 -11.06 -0.69 -17.40
N GLN A 95 -11.99 -1.65 -17.36
CA GLN A 95 -13.41 -1.39 -17.66
C GLN A 95 -14.00 -0.36 -16.68
N ALA A 96 -13.69 -0.48 -15.40
CA ALA A 96 -14.17 0.46 -14.39
C ALA A 96 -13.62 1.87 -14.62
N GLY A 97 -12.35 1.99 -15.04
CA GLY A 97 -11.75 3.28 -15.40
C GLY A 97 -12.40 3.88 -16.63
N THR A 98 -12.65 3.06 -17.64
CA THR A 98 -13.36 3.49 -18.87
C THR A 98 -14.76 3.99 -18.55
N MET A 99 -15.49 3.28 -17.70
CA MET A 99 -16.84 3.69 -17.26
C MET A 99 -16.81 5.01 -16.50
N ALA A 100 -15.82 5.20 -15.63
CA ALA A 100 -15.67 6.48 -14.92
C ALA A 100 -15.42 7.61 -15.91
N THR A 101 -14.50 7.43 -16.84
CA THR A 101 -14.20 8.42 -17.88
C THR A 101 -15.44 8.74 -18.72
N TYR A 102 -16.18 7.72 -19.11
CA TYR A 102 -17.40 7.90 -19.90
C TYR A 102 -18.45 8.77 -19.18
N ARG A 103 -18.48 8.69 -17.85
CA ARG A 103 -19.38 9.49 -17.01
C ARG A 103 -18.80 10.85 -16.65
N GLY A 104 -17.67 11.25 -17.22
CA GLY A 104 -17.01 12.51 -16.90
C GLY A 104 -16.30 12.51 -15.56
N LEU A 105 -15.97 11.33 -15.02
CA LEU A 105 -15.30 11.16 -13.74
C LEU A 105 -13.84 10.76 -13.95
N ASP A 106 -13.07 10.77 -12.87
CA ASP A 106 -11.65 10.39 -12.92
C ASP A 106 -11.50 8.86 -13.02
N PRO A 107 -10.71 8.33 -13.99
CA PRO A 107 -10.56 6.88 -14.17
C PRO A 107 -9.84 6.17 -13.06
N HIS A 108 -9.11 6.89 -12.19
CA HIS A 108 -8.46 6.34 -11.01
C HIS A 108 -9.30 6.62 -9.77
N ASP A 109 -9.49 7.88 -9.41
CA ASP A 109 -10.15 8.25 -8.15
C ASP A 109 -11.61 7.79 -8.07
N ASP A 110 -12.29 7.75 -9.20
CA ASP A 110 -13.70 7.34 -9.28
C ASP A 110 -13.86 5.90 -9.76
N ASN A 111 -12.76 5.16 -9.87
CA ASN A 111 -12.76 3.75 -10.19
C ASN A 111 -13.27 2.94 -8.98
N LYS A 112 -14.25 2.07 -9.22
CA LYS A 112 -14.84 1.30 -8.11
C LYS A 112 -13.84 0.41 -7.36
N TRP A 113 -12.80 -0.08 -8.03
CA TRP A 113 -11.77 -0.91 -7.40
C TRP A 113 -10.90 -0.08 -6.46
N GLU A 114 -10.62 1.17 -6.83
CA GLU A 114 -9.90 2.09 -5.97
C GLU A 114 -10.73 2.48 -4.75
N LYS A 115 -12.01 2.76 -4.95
CA LYS A 115 -12.92 3.07 -3.84
C LYS A 115 -13.07 1.90 -2.87
N ARG A 116 -13.17 0.69 -3.39
CA ARG A 116 -13.24 -0.53 -2.57
C ARG A 116 -11.95 -0.71 -1.76
N ALA A 117 -10.81 -0.52 -2.40
CA ALA A 117 -9.51 -0.64 -1.75
C ALA A 117 -9.37 0.37 -0.61
N GLU A 118 -9.78 1.61 -0.84
CA GLU A 118 -9.70 2.66 0.18
C GLU A 118 -10.61 2.37 1.37
N LYS A 119 -11.85 1.98 1.12
CA LYS A 119 -12.78 1.63 2.20
C LYS A 119 -12.27 0.45 3.02
N TRP A 120 -11.75 -0.56 2.36
CA TRP A 120 -11.20 -1.73 3.04
C TRP A 120 -9.98 -1.34 3.89
N ALA A 121 -9.08 -0.52 3.36
CA ALA A 121 -7.91 -0.05 4.07
C ALA A 121 -8.31 0.74 5.34
N GLN A 122 -9.29 1.62 5.24
CA GLN A 122 -9.79 2.39 6.37
C GLN A 122 -10.37 1.48 7.46
N ARG A 123 -11.07 0.43 7.09
CA ARG A 123 -11.64 -0.54 8.04
C ARG A 123 -10.56 -1.40 8.71
N GLU A 124 -9.54 -1.83 7.94
CA GLU A 124 -8.49 -2.72 8.42
C GLU A 124 -7.41 -2.00 9.23
N TYR A 125 -7.32 -0.69 9.11
CA TYR A 125 -6.26 0.11 9.70
C TYR A 125 -6.03 -0.16 11.19
N LYS A 126 -7.09 -0.08 12.00
CA LYS A 126 -6.97 -0.25 13.45
C LYS A 126 -6.52 -1.66 13.83
N ARG A 127 -7.05 -2.66 13.14
CA ARG A 127 -6.69 -4.06 13.40
C ARG A 127 -5.21 -4.31 13.13
N ILE A 128 -4.73 -3.83 12.01
CA ILE A 128 -3.31 -4.00 11.63
C ILE A 128 -2.40 -3.18 12.54
N LYS A 129 -2.79 -1.95 12.84
CA LYS A 129 -2.04 -1.12 13.77
C LYS A 129 -1.83 -1.82 15.12
N ASN A 130 -2.90 -2.39 15.66
CA ASN A 130 -2.84 -3.10 16.94
C ASN A 130 -2.04 -4.39 16.85
N LYS A 131 -2.23 -5.16 15.78
CA LYS A 131 -1.52 -6.42 15.57
C LYS A 131 0.00 -6.24 15.53
N PHE A 132 0.47 -5.16 14.93
CA PHE A 132 1.91 -4.89 14.76
C PHE A 132 2.46 -3.89 15.78
N ASN A 133 1.68 -3.47 16.77
CA ASN A 133 2.08 -2.52 17.81
C ASN A 133 2.62 -1.21 17.25
N LEU A 134 1.93 -0.65 16.29
CA LEU A 134 2.34 0.59 15.60
C LEU A 134 1.56 1.86 16.04
#